data_d25b0bf2f07392cda4700955849e19c3
#
_entry.id   d25b0bf2f07392cda4700955849e19c3
#
_cell.length_a   1.000
_cell.length_b   1.000
_cell.length_c   1.000
_cell.angle_alpha   90.00
_cell.angle_beta   90.00
_cell.angle_gamma   90.00
#
_symmetry.space_group_name_H-M   'P 1'
#
loop_
_entity.id
_entity.type
_entity.pdbx_description
1 polymer ?
#
loop_
_entity_poly.entity_id
_entity_poly.type
_entity_poly.pdbx_seq_one_letter_code
_entity_poly.pdbx_strand_id
1 'polypeptide(L)'
;QVKHWNQDIKKMTDNQWRELVRSMNKLDMNMMVIQEVFRNEQYVGKHSTNVDNYQGKAFYPSKLYPGRMDIAAKDPIEAILSEADKQGMNVLMGVGMFAWFDFTPESLEWHKRVAKELWDMYGHHESFYAFYVSEESGGGLDNWEQLPEIRKKRKDDIVNFFKEFKAYCNSFAPGKPVMLATNSFEVPNGMD
;
A
#
# COMPACT_ATOMS: atom_id res chain seq x y z
N GLN A 1 3.85 -15.24 -11.26
CA GLN A 1 2.56 -14.71 -10.80
C GLN A 1 2.57 -13.20 -10.76
N VAL A 2 3.53 -12.59 -10.11
CA VAL A 2 3.69 -11.14 -10.01
C VAL A 2 3.89 -10.47 -11.37
N LYS A 3 4.55 -11.14 -12.33
CA LYS A 3 4.72 -10.64 -13.70
C LYS A 3 3.41 -10.48 -14.47
N HIS A 4 2.42 -11.35 -14.25
CA HIS A 4 1.12 -11.26 -14.93
C HIS A 4 0.32 -10.05 -14.47
N TRP A 5 0.32 -9.76 -13.20
CA TRP A 5 -0.29 -8.55 -12.63
C TRP A 5 0.21 -7.28 -13.28
N ASN A 6 1.54 -7.14 -13.36
CA ASN A 6 2.14 -5.94 -13.92
C ASN A 6 1.79 -5.72 -15.40
N GLN A 7 1.70 -6.79 -16.20
CA GLN A 7 1.37 -6.69 -17.61
C GLN A 7 -0.07 -6.23 -17.86
N ASP A 8 -1.03 -6.72 -17.09
CA ASP A 8 -2.43 -6.34 -17.23
C ASP A 8 -2.67 -4.91 -16.75
N ILE A 9 -2.14 -4.55 -15.60
CA ILE A 9 -2.20 -3.19 -15.06
C ILE A 9 -1.60 -2.17 -16.05
N LYS A 10 -0.47 -2.49 -16.68
CA LYS A 10 0.18 -1.62 -17.66
C LYS A 10 -0.68 -1.31 -18.88
N LYS A 11 -1.54 -2.23 -19.28
CA LYS A 11 -2.39 -2.07 -20.48
C LYS A 11 -3.69 -1.33 -20.21
N MET A 12 -4.14 -1.27 -18.96
CA MET A 12 -5.40 -0.63 -18.61
C MET A 12 -5.32 0.89 -18.75
N THR A 13 -6.26 1.44 -19.50
CA THR A 13 -6.45 2.89 -19.61
C THR A 13 -7.22 3.45 -18.41
N ASP A 14 -7.22 4.77 -18.22
CA ASP A 14 -8.04 5.42 -17.17
C ASP A 14 -9.53 5.05 -17.27
N ASN A 15 -10.05 4.92 -18.48
CA ASN A 15 -11.45 4.54 -18.68
C ASN A 15 -11.71 3.08 -18.26
N GLN A 16 -10.79 2.18 -18.51
CA GLN A 16 -10.91 0.78 -18.06
C GLN A 16 -10.84 0.67 -16.55
N TRP A 17 -10.03 1.49 -15.87
CA TRP A 17 -10.03 1.57 -14.41
C TRP A 17 -11.38 2.07 -13.86
N ARG A 18 -11.98 3.10 -14.48
CA ARG A 18 -13.34 3.56 -14.11
C ARG A 18 -14.39 2.47 -14.33
N GLU A 19 -14.31 1.75 -15.45
CA GLU A 19 -15.23 0.65 -15.73
C GLU A 19 -15.10 -0.49 -14.72
N LEU A 20 -13.88 -0.80 -14.28
CA LEU A 20 -13.65 -1.77 -13.21
C LEU A 20 -14.36 -1.36 -11.93
N VAL A 21 -14.23 -0.11 -11.49
CA VAL A 21 -14.92 0.41 -10.29
C VAL A 21 -16.44 0.30 -10.45
N ARG A 22 -17.00 0.72 -11.59
CA ARG A 22 -18.44 0.56 -11.87
C ARG A 22 -18.89 -0.89 -11.84
N SER A 23 -18.06 -1.79 -12.38
CA SER A 23 -18.38 -3.23 -12.40
C SER A 23 -18.36 -3.84 -11.00
N MET A 24 -17.41 -3.42 -10.15
CA MET A 24 -17.38 -3.84 -8.74
C MET A 24 -18.63 -3.34 -8.00
N ASN A 25 -19.03 -2.09 -8.20
CA ASN A 25 -20.23 -1.54 -7.57
C ASN A 25 -21.50 -2.30 -8.01
N LYS A 26 -21.64 -2.66 -9.29
CA LYS A 26 -22.75 -3.49 -9.80
C LYS A 26 -22.80 -4.90 -9.18
N LEU A 27 -21.72 -5.36 -8.59
CA LEU A 27 -21.64 -6.62 -7.84
C LEU A 27 -21.80 -6.40 -6.32
N ASP A 28 -22.37 -5.26 -5.92
CA ASP A 28 -22.57 -4.86 -4.53
C ASP A 28 -21.26 -4.76 -3.70
N MET A 29 -20.13 -4.60 -4.36
CA MET A 29 -18.88 -4.29 -3.67
C MET A 29 -18.85 -2.80 -3.33
N ASN A 30 -18.60 -2.48 -2.07
CA ASN A 30 -18.56 -1.11 -1.56
C ASN A 30 -17.16 -0.65 -1.17
N MET A 31 -16.16 -1.52 -1.34
CA MET A 31 -14.77 -1.23 -1.00
C MET A 31 -13.82 -1.81 -2.04
N MET A 32 -12.82 -1.03 -2.42
CA MET A 32 -11.72 -1.44 -3.27
C MET A 32 -10.39 -1.31 -2.52
N VAL A 33 -9.49 -2.26 -2.68
CA VAL A 33 -8.13 -2.19 -2.14
C VAL A 33 -7.15 -1.99 -3.29
N ILE A 34 -6.44 -0.88 -3.30
CA ILE A 34 -5.23 -0.72 -4.09
C ILE A 34 -4.09 -1.26 -3.24
N GLN A 35 -3.60 -2.45 -3.55
CA GLN A 35 -2.65 -3.15 -2.70
C GLN A 35 -1.30 -2.44 -2.63
N GLU A 36 -0.85 -1.88 -3.75
CA GLU A 36 0.45 -1.21 -3.86
C GLU A 36 0.41 -0.14 -4.95
N VAL A 37 1.20 0.89 -4.79
CA VAL A 37 1.31 2.01 -5.73
C VAL A 37 2.70 2.13 -6.36
N PHE A 38 3.67 1.39 -5.83
CA PHE A 38 5.01 1.20 -6.39
C PHE A 38 5.30 -0.28 -6.59
N ARG A 39 6.06 -0.61 -7.63
CA ARG A 39 6.49 -1.98 -7.85
C ARG A 39 7.83 -2.08 -8.55
N ASN A 40 8.65 -3.01 -8.07
CA ASN A 40 9.85 -3.46 -8.76
C ASN A 40 9.49 -4.57 -9.74
N GLU A 41 9.72 -4.34 -11.04
CA GLU A 41 9.44 -5.33 -12.08
C GLU A 41 10.32 -6.58 -11.99
N GLN A 42 11.49 -6.44 -11.38
CA GLN A 42 12.46 -7.53 -11.20
C GLN A 42 12.40 -8.13 -9.79
N TYR A 43 11.31 -7.93 -9.08
CA TYR A 43 11.14 -8.46 -7.75
C TYR A 43 11.30 -9.99 -7.73
N VAL A 44 12.23 -10.47 -6.93
CA VAL A 44 12.60 -11.91 -6.84
C VAL A 44 12.69 -12.42 -5.40
N GLY A 45 12.08 -11.78 -4.45
CA GLY A 45 12.07 -12.22 -3.06
C GLY A 45 12.40 -11.13 -2.06
N LYS A 46 12.99 -11.51 -0.93
CA LYS A 46 13.34 -10.60 0.15
C LYS A 46 14.47 -9.67 -0.26
N HIS A 47 14.27 -8.37 -0.06
CA HIS A 47 15.30 -7.36 -0.19
C HIS A 47 14.96 -6.20 0.74
N SER A 48 15.93 -5.37 1.04
CA SER A 48 15.71 -4.19 1.86
C SER A 48 15.26 -3.01 1.01
N THR A 49 14.37 -2.21 1.54
CA THR A 49 14.05 -0.90 0.97
C THR A 49 15.24 0.04 1.16
N ASN A 50 15.57 0.76 0.10
CA ASN A 50 16.54 1.86 0.16
C ASN A 50 15.89 3.10 -0.44
N VAL A 51 15.79 4.18 0.34
CA VAL A 51 15.07 5.39 -0.05
C VAL A 51 15.74 6.17 -1.18
N ASP A 52 17.05 6.03 -1.33
CA ASP A 52 17.83 6.76 -2.34
C ASP A 52 18.06 5.96 -3.62
N ASN A 53 17.82 4.64 -3.56
CA ASN A 53 18.08 3.73 -4.69
C ASN A 53 16.99 2.65 -4.83
N TYR A 54 15.75 2.96 -4.55
CA TYR A 54 14.64 2.04 -4.75
C TYR A 54 14.44 1.75 -6.25
N GLN A 55 14.38 0.49 -6.62
CA GLN A 55 14.31 0.06 -8.02
C GLN A 55 12.88 -0.03 -8.58
N GLY A 56 11.87 0.08 -7.74
CA GLY A 56 10.48 0.07 -8.18
C GLY A 56 10.03 1.40 -8.77
N LYS A 57 8.95 1.37 -9.55
CA LYS A 57 8.32 2.55 -10.16
C LYS A 57 6.87 2.66 -9.76
N ALA A 58 6.36 3.89 -9.72
CA ALA A 58 4.99 4.19 -9.37
C ALA A 58 3.99 3.85 -10.47
N PHE A 59 2.79 3.42 -10.09
CA PHE A 59 1.64 3.29 -11.00
C PHE A 59 0.86 4.61 -11.19
N TYR A 60 1.26 5.70 -10.54
CA TYR A 60 0.65 7.02 -10.63
C TYR A 60 1.72 8.07 -10.99
N PRO A 61 1.36 9.30 -11.35
CA PRO A 61 2.32 10.33 -11.76
C PRO A 61 3.14 10.89 -10.57
N SER A 62 3.85 9.99 -9.87
CA SER A 62 4.69 10.30 -8.72
C SER A 62 5.87 11.19 -9.11
N LYS A 63 6.25 12.09 -8.19
CA LYS A 63 7.47 12.90 -8.25
C LYS A 63 8.61 12.29 -7.44
N LEU A 64 8.35 11.21 -6.70
CA LEU A 64 9.38 10.49 -5.96
C LEU A 64 10.25 9.68 -6.91
N TYR A 65 11.55 9.60 -6.59
CA TYR A 65 12.48 8.71 -7.32
C TYR A 65 12.07 7.24 -7.10
N PRO A 66 12.13 6.37 -8.07
CA PRO A 66 12.61 6.55 -9.46
C PRO A 66 11.56 7.06 -10.44
N GLY A 67 10.42 7.50 -9.96
CA GLY A 67 9.37 8.07 -10.78
C GLY A 67 8.35 7.04 -11.26
N ARG A 68 7.70 7.36 -12.38
CA ARG A 68 6.55 6.63 -12.90
C ARG A 68 6.94 5.50 -13.84
N MET A 69 6.19 4.41 -13.77
CA MET A 69 6.22 3.30 -14.71
C MET A 69 5.56 3.70 -16.04
N ASP A 70 6.06 3.17 -17.16
CA ASP A 70 5.41 3.30 -18.46
C ASP A 70 4.17 2.41 -18.52
N ILE A 71 2.99 3.06 -18.42
CA ILE A 71 1.68 2.42 -18.41
C ILE A 71 0.69 3.20 -19.27
N ALA A 72 -0.35 2.54 -19.77
CA ALA A 72 -1.34 3.13 -20.66
C ALA A 72 -2.25 4.17 -19.98
N ALA A 73 -2.55 4.00 -18.69
CA ALA A 73 -3.31 4.97 -17.92
C ALA A 73 -2.51 6.26 -17.71
N LYS A 74 -3.15 7.41 -17.75
CA LYS A 74 -2.51 8.68 -17.37
C LYS A 74 -2.36 8.79 -15.86
N ASP A 75 -3.43 8.48 -15.13
CA ASP A 75 -3.48 8.46 -13.68
C ASP A 75 -4.53 7.45 -13.19
N PRO A 76 -4.14 6.17 -12.99
CA PRO A 76 -5.09 5.15 -12.58
C PRO A 76 -5.66 5.38 -11.18
N ILE A 77 -4.91 6.05 -10.28
CA ILE A 77 -5.41 6.35 -8.93
C ILE A 77 -6.51 7.40 -8.99
N GLU A 78 -6.29 8.48 -9.71
CA GLU A 78 -7.33 9.49 -9.96
C GLU A 78 -8.56 8.87 -10.64
N ALA A 79 -8.34 8.00 -11.63
CA ALA A 79 -9.43 7.31 -12.32
C ALA A 79 -10.27 6.45 -11.38
N ILE A 80 -9.64 5.73 -10.47
CA ILE A 80 -10.30 4.88 -9.46
C ILE A 80 -11.05 5.76 -8.46
N LEU A 81 -10.39 6.74 -7.86
CA LEU A 81 -10.96 7.54 -6.78
C LEU A 81 -12.11 8.41 -7.28
N SER A 82 -11.93 9.11 -8.41
CA SER A 82 -13.00 9.93 -8.99
C SER A 82 -14.24 9.14 -9.39
N GLU A 83 -14.09 7.88 -9.78
CA GLU A 83 -15.22 7.00 -10.05
C GLU A 83 -15.81 6.42 -8.75
N ALA A 84 -14.96 6.06 -7.77
CA ALA A 84 -15.40 5.58 -6.47
C ALA A 84 -16.24 6.62 -5.71
N ASP A 85 -15.88 7.90 -5.78
CA ASP A 85 -16.68 9.02 -5.25
C ASP A 85 -18.10 9.00 -5.83
N LYS A 86 -18.24 8.85 -7.16
CA LYS A 86 -19.55 8.80 -7.84
C LYS A 86 -20.37 7.58 -7.46
N GLN A 87 -19.72 6.47 -7.16
CA GLN A 87 -20.38 5.20 -6.81
C GLN A 87 -20.60 5.04 -5.29
N GLY A 88 -20.13 5.97 -4.45
CA GLY A 88 -20.18 5.87 -3.00
C GLY A 88 -19.35 4.72 -2.44
N MET A 89 -18.27 4.36 -3.12
CA MET A 89 -17.35 3.29 -2.70
C MET A 89 -16.18 3.85 -1.90
N ASN A 90 -15.64 3.02 -1.01
CA ASN A 90 -14.43 3.32 -0.25
C ASN A 90 -13.19 2.71 -0.93
N VAL A 91 -12.05 3.41 -0.84
CA VAL A 91 -10.77 2.92 -1.35
C VAL A 91 -9.74 2.86 -0.22
N LEU A 92 -9.17 1.68 0.00
CA LEU A 92 -7.98 1.50 0.82
C LEU A 92 -6.75 1.74 -0.05
N MET A 93 -5.98 2.77 0.29
CA MET A 93 -4.84 3.21 -0.50
C MET A 93 -3.56 2.51 -0.04
N GLY A 94 -3.04 1.60 -0.86
CA GLY A 94 -1.82 0.87 -0.59
C GLY A 94 -0.58 1.76 -0.58
N VAL A 95 0.20 1.67 0.48
CA VAL A 95 1.45 2.41 0.67
C VAL A 95 2.60 1.48 1.05
N GLY A 96 2.54 0.23 0.63
CA GLY A 96 3.51 -0.79 1.00
C GLY A 96 3.93 -1.67 -0.17
N MET A 97 4.53 -2.81 0.14
CA MET A 97 5.10 -3.80 -0.77
C MET A 97 6.34 -3.30 -1.52
N PHE A 98 7.11 -2.45 -0.88
CA PHE A 98 8.39 -2.00 -1.41
C PHE A 98 9.47 -3.08 -1.30
N ALA A 99 9.46 -3.82 -0.21
CA ALA A 99 10.23 -5.04 0.01
C ALA A 99 9.47 -5.96 0.97
N TRP A 100 9.55 -7.25 0.78
CA TRP A 100 8.72 -8.20 1.53
C TRP A 100 9.15 -8.31 3.00
N PHE A 101 8.23 -8.08 3.94
CA PHE A 101 8.46 -8.09 5.38
C PHE A 101 9.50 -7.07 5.87
N ASP A 102 9.62 -5.95 5.19
CA ASP A 102 10.57 -4.90 5.54
C ASP A 102 9.92 -3.84 6.43
N PHE A 103 10.16 -3.92 7.72
CA PHE A 103 9.72 -2.96 8.73
C PHE A 103 10.89 -2.15 9.31
N THR A 104 11.94 -1.97 8.52
CA THR A 104 13.11 -1.16 8.87
C THR A 104 12.80 0.32 8.93
N PRO A 105 13.65 1.14 9.58
CA PRO A 105 13.51 2.60 9.54
C PRO A 105 13.53 3.19 8.11
N GLU A 106 14.30 2.60 7.19
CA GLU A 106 14.31 3.04 5.79
C GLU A 106 12.98 2.74 5.09
N SER A 107 12.42 1.56 5.32
CA SER A 107 11.10 1.21 4.82
C SER A 107 10.03 2.16 5.39
N LEU A 108 10.08 2.47 6.69
CA LEU A 108 9.19 3.44 7.31
C LEU A 108 9.29 4.82 6.67
N GLU A 109 10.50 5.29 6.42
CA GLU A 109 10.71 6.59 5.76
C GLU A 109 10.12 6.61 4.35
N TRP A 110 10.28 5.53 3.60
CA TRP A 110 9.70 5.39 2.28
C TRP A 110 8.17 5.39 2.32
N HIS A 111 7.58 4.65 3.24
CA HIS A 111 6.13 4.65 3.46
C HIS A 111 5.60 6.06 3.81
N LYS A 112 6.32 6.81 4.64
CA LYS A 112 5.97 8.19 5.00
C LYS A 112 5.98 9.11 3.77
N ARG A 113 7.00 9.04 2.92
CA ARG A 113 7.09 9.83 1.68
C ARG A 113 5.94 9.51 0.73
N VAL A 114 5.67 8.24 0.49
CA VAL A 114 4.59 7.79 -0.39
C VAL A 114 3.23 8.18 0.15
N ALA A 115 2.95 7.95 1.42
CA ALA A 115 1.68 8.33 2.04
C ALA A 115 1.42 9.83 1.95
N LYS A 116 2.44 10.66 2.17
CA LYS A 116 2.31 12.11 2.08
C LYS A 116 2.04 12.56 0.64
N GLU A 117 2.75 12.03 -0.34
CA GLU A 117 2.51 12.35 -1.75
C GLU A 117 1.11 11.94 -2.20
N LEU A 118 0.67 10.72 -1.84
CA LEU A 118 -0.68 10.26 -2.16
C LEU A 118 -1.76 11.15 -1.55
N TRP A 119 -1.55 11.58 -0.30
CA TRP A 119 -2.50 12.50 0.34
C TRP A 119 -2.52 13.88 -0.31
N ASP A 120 -1.37 14.44 -0.65
CA ASP A 120 -1.28 15.74 -1.31
C ASP A 120 -1.94 15.74 -2.69
N MET A 121 -1.87 14.60 -3.40
CA MET A 121 -2.47 14.45 -4.72
C MET A 121 -3.96 14.10 -4.67
N TYR A 122 -4.35 13.19 -3.77
CA TYR A 122 -5.66 12.53 -3.82
C TYR A 122 -6.48 12.63 -2.53
N GLY A 123 -5.97 13.27 -1.48
CA GLY A 123 -6.67 13.40 -0.19
C GLY A 123 -7.98 14.21 -0.24
N HIS A 124 -8.27 14.86 -1.35
CA HIS A 124 -9.51 15.59 -1.62
C HIS A 124 -10.68 14.67 -2.01
N HIS A 125 -10.42 13.39 -2.35
CA HIS A 125 -11.46 12.43 -2.67
C HIS A 125 -12.13 11.88 -1.41
N GLU A 126 -13.45 11.89 -1.36
CA GLU A 126 -14.22 11.32 -0.25
C GLU A 126 -13.97 9.81 -0.13
N SER A 127 -13.82 9.13 -1.26
CA SER A 127 -13.52 7.69 -1.35
C SER A 127 -12.16 7.29 -0.79
N PHE A 128 -11.21 8.21 -0.61
CA PHE A 128 -9.94 7.90 0.06
C PHE A 128 -10.19 7.59 1.53
N TYR A 129 -10.42 6.31 1.83
CA TYR A 129 -10.87 5.87 3.16
C TYR A 129 -9.74 5.70 4.16
N ALA A 130 -8.69 4.96 3.80
CA ALA A 130 -7.59 4.60 4.70
C ALA A 130 -6.28 4.43 3.96
N PHE A 131 -5.16 4.53 4.69
CA PHE A 131 -3.85 4.06 4.24
C PHE A 131 -3.73 2.56 4.53
N TYR A 132 -3.31 1.79 3.53
CA TYR A 132 -3.19 0.34 3.62
C TYR A 132 -1.72 -0.07 3.47
N VAL A 133 -1.13 -0.56 4.55
CA VAL A 133 0.26 -1.06 4.54
C VAL A 133 0.24 -2.53 4.15
N SER A 134 0.64 -2.81 2.92
CA SER A 134 0.65 -4.15 2.33
C SER A 134 1.96 -4.92 2.54
N GLU A 135 2.86 -4.40 3.37
CA GLU A 135 3.99 -5.18 3.89
C GLU A 135 3.44 -6.30 4.77
N GLU A 136 3.35 -7.49 4.20
CA GLU A 136 2.71 -8.61 4.84
C GLU A 136 3.41 -9.02 6.15
N SER A 137 2.62 -9.36 7.16
CA SER A 137 3.11 -9.86 8.43
C SER A 137 2.29 -11.07 8.86
N GLY A 138 2.90 -12.03 9.54
CA GLY A 138 2.16 -13.08 10.25
C GLY A 138 1.27 -12.47 11.33
N GLY A 139 0.13 -13.10 11.64
CA GLY A 139 -0.80 -12.63 12.68
C GLY A 139 -0.16 -12.47 14.06
N GLY A 140 0.93 -13.20 14.33
CA GLY A 140 1.73 -13.05 15.55
C GLY A 140 2.68 -11.87 15.56
N LEU A 141 2.78 -11.11 14.46
CA LEU A 141 3.69 -10.00 14.26
C LEU A 141 5.19 -10.36 14.40
N ASP A 142 5.55 -11.62 14.22
CA ASP A 142 6.91 -12.12 14.40
C ASP A 142 7.52 -12.73 13.13
N ASN A 143 6.76 -12.71 12.04
CA ASN A 143 7.12 -13.27 10.74
C ASN A 143 7.61 -14.74 10.86
N TRP A 144 6.94 -15.54 11.71
CA TRP A 144 7.23 -16.96 11.97
C TRP A 144 8.66 -17.25 12.49
N GLU A 145 9.29 -16.27 13.11
CA GLU A 145 10.61 -16.46 13.68
C GLU A 145 10.56 -17.45 14.84
N GLN A 146 11.52 -18.36 14.89
CA GLN A 146 11.58 -19.42 15.91
C GLN A 146 12.42 -19.02 17.14
N LEU A 147 13.42 -18.16 16.96
CA LEU A 147 14.29 -17.72 18.04
C LEU A 147 13.60 -16.64 18.88
N PRO A 148 13.41 -16.87 20.20
CA PRO A 148 12.60 -15.97 21.04
C PRO A 148 13.08 -14.52 21.06
N GLU A 149 14.38 -14.28 21.10
CA GLU A 149 14.98 -12.95 21.10
C GLU A 149 14.76 -12.22 19.77
N ILE A 150 14.89 -12.92 18.64
CA ILE A 150 14.66 -12.36 17.32
C ILE A 150 13.15 -12.12 17.11
N ARG A 151 12.31 -13.04 17.58
CA ARG A 151 10.85 -12.91 17.55
C ARG A 151 10.40 -11.64 18.26
N LYS A 152 10.89 -11.44 19.49
CA LYS A 152 10.58 -10.25 20.27
C LYS A 152 10.99 -8.98 19.53
N LYS A 153 12.22 -8.93 19.01
CA LYS A 153 12.71 -7.78 18.27
C LYS A 153 11.85 -7.48 17.05
N ARG A 154 11.49 -8.48 16.24
CA ARG A 154 10.63 -8.29 15.06
C ARG A 154 9.26 -7.73 15.43
N LYS A 155 8.66 -8.26 16.49
CA LYS A 155 7.39 -7.76 17.01
C LYS A 155 7.49 -6.30 17.43
N ASP A 156 8.52 -5.94 18.16
CA ASP A 156 8.78 -4.56 18.59
C ASP A 156 9.00 -3.64 17.37
N ASP A 157 9.76 -4.07 16.38
CA ASP A 157 10.02 -3.32 15.14
C ASP A 157 8.69 -3.04 14.39
N ILE A 158 7.83 -4.05 14.22
CA ILE A 158 6.52 -3.91 13.55
C ILE A 158 5.61 -2.95 14.33
N VAL A 159 5.50 -3.14 15.63
CA VAL A 159 4.67 -2.28 16.50
C VAL A 159 5.15 -0.83 16.45
N ASN A 160 6.45 -0.60 16.50
CA ASN A 160 7.04 0.73 16.40
C ASN A 160 6.80 1.36 15.02
N PHE A 161 6.98 0.58 13.95
CA PHE A 161 6.68 1.01 12.58
C PHE A 161 5.25 1.55 12.47
N PHE A 162 4.26 0.78 12.93
CA PHE A 162 2.86 1.20 12.84
C PHE A 162 2.52 2.39 13.73
N LYS A 163 3.07 2.47 14.94
CA LYS A 163 2.90 3.63 15.82
C LYS A 163 3.39 4.92 15.16
N GLU A 164 4.61 4.89 14.62
CA GLU A 164 5.20 6.05 13.99
C GLU A 164 4.51 6.40 12.67
N PHE A 165 4.20 5.40 11.84
CA PHE A 165 3.51 5.63 10.58
C PHE A 165 2.11 6.21 10.79
N LYS A 166 1.35 5.67 11.75
CA LYS A 166 0.03 6.20 12.12
C LYS A 166 0.12 7.64 12.64
N ALA A 167 1.07 7.93 13.54
CA ALA A 167 1.28 9.28 14.06
C ALA A 167 1.61 10.26 12.93
N TYR A 168 2.46 9.85 11.99
CA TYR A 168 2.81 10.64 10.82
C TYR A 168 1.59 10.92 9.92
N CYS A 169 0.82 9.90 9.56
CA CYS A 169 -0.39 10.06 8.76
C CYS A 169 -1.41 10.99 9.45
N ASN A 170 -1.60 10.86 10.76
CA ASN A 170 -2.49 11.73 11.51
C ASN A 170 -2.09 13.21 11.50
N SER A 171 -0.82 13.52 11.26
CA SER A 171 -0.36 14.91 11.21
C SER A 171 -0.88 15.70 10.00
N PHE A 172 -1.26 15.04 8.92
CA PHE A 172 -1.79 15.66 7.71
C PHE A 172 -3.15 15.10 7.25
N ALA A 173 -3.52 13.92 7.69
CA ALA A 173 -4.79 13.24 7.38
C ALA A 173 -5.50 12.77 8.66
N PRO A 174 -5.92 13.70 9.53
CA PRO A 174 -6.49 13.35 10.83
C PRO A 174 -7.76 12.49 10.65
N GLY A 175 -7.87 11.43 11.44
CA GLY A 175 -9.03 10.52 11.41
C GLY A 175 -9.00 9.47 10.31
N LYS A 176 -8.06 9.49 9.38
CA LYS A 176 -7.92 8.41 8.39
C LYS A 176 -7.27 7.18 9.03
N PRO A 177 -7.89 5.98 8.91
CA PRO A 177 -7.31 4.76 9.44
C PRO A 177 -5.99 4.38 8.76
N VAL A 178 -5.14 3.69 9.51
CA VAL A 178 -3.99 2.94 8.97
C VAL A 178 -4.25 1.47 9.19
N MET A 179 -4.22 0.68 8.13
CA MET A 179 -4.56 -0.74 8.12
C MET A 179 -3.36 -1.59 7.73
N LEU A 180 -3.22 -2.73 8.39
CA LEU A 180 -2.18 -3.74 8.12
C LEU A 180 -2.75 -4.86 7.25
N ALA A 181 -1.97 -5.30 6.26
CA ALA A 181 -2.19 -6.58 5.58
C ALA A 181 -1.61 -7.72 6.43
N THR A 182 -2.47 -8.62 6.89
CA THR A 182 -2.00 -9.87 7.51
C THR A 182 -2.07 -11.00 6.49
N ASN A 183 -1.07 -11.88 6.47
CA ASN A 183 -1.05 -13.06 5.60
C ASN A 183 -1.34 -14.37 6.33
N SER A 184 -1.70 -14.32 7.60
CA SER A 184 -2.19 -15.46 8.36
C SER A 184 -3.29 -15.06 9.33
N PHE A 185 -4.21 -16.00 9.59
CA PHE A 185 -5.32 -15.83 10.54
C PHE A 185 -4.94 -16.23 11.97
N GLU A 186 -3.75 -16.79 12.19
CA GLU A 186 -3.27 -17.10 13.52
C GLU A 186 -2.94 -15.80 14.25
N VAL A 187 -3.89 -15.35 15.05
CA VAL A 187 -3.68 -14.32 16.06
C VAL A 187 -3.42 -15.06 17.36
N PRO A 188 -2.16 -15.32 17.76
CA PRO A 188 -1.89 -15.82 19.08
C PRO A 188 -2.36 -14.80 20.10
N ASN A 189 -2.93 -15.27 21.21
CA ASN A 189 -3.42 -14.54 22.35
C ASN A 189 -2.69 -13.20 22.56
N GLY A 190 -3.33 -12.07 22.29
CA GLY A 190 -2.78 -10.77 22.60
C GLY A 190 -2.74 -9.78 21.44
N MET A 191 -3.87 -9.55 20.78
CA MET A 191 -4.15 -8.21 20.26
C MET A 191 -4.76 -7.38 21.40
N ASP A 192 -4.01 -7.24 22.49
CA ASP A 192 -4.28 -6.30 23.55
C ASP A 192 -3.52 -4.98 23.30
#